data_e465a6a50cab5b9dca910c6121cbf8cd
#
_entry.id   e465a6a50cab5b9dca910c6121cbf8cd
#
_cell.length_a   1.000
_cell.length_b   1.000
_cell.length_c   1.000
_cell.angle_alpha   90.00
_cell.angle_beta   90.00
_cell.angle_gamma   90.00
#
_symmetry.space_group_name_H-M   'P 1'
#
loop_
_entity.id
_entity.type
_entity.pdbx_description
1 polymer ?
#
loop_
_entity_poly.entity_id
_entity_poly.type
_entity_poly.pdbx_seq_one_letter_code
_entity_poly.pdbx_strand_id
1 'polypeptide(L)'
;MTDIDVAVAEKNELPAAQRFYESRGYGGAAVVPSDFVVRAKERDRIVCVGRLCQEHGLLWLRGMQVDPQFQRQGIGARILGRLDQEIGNRWCCCLPYDHLVNFYRQAGFEPATESLPMALGERLDSYLSRGLKVVAMVRTVESRPNNSCMDSSVKQSLP
;
A
#
# COMPACT_ATOMS: atom_id res chain seq x y z
N MET A 1 -23.09 12.90 6.22
CA MET A 1 -21.84 12.17 6.37
C MET A 1 -21.97 10.81 5.70
N THR A 2 -21.05 10.46 4.85
CA THR A 2 -21.15 9.24 4.06
C THR A 2 -20.31 8.13 4.68
N ASP A 3 -20.89 6.95 4.75
CA ASP A 3 -20.15 5.80 5.23
C ASP A 3 -19.17 5.31 4.16
N ILE A 4 -17.95 5.05 4.60
CA ILE A 4 -16.91 4.50 3.75
C ILE A 4 -16.71 3.05 4.13
N ASP A 5 -16.90 2.17 3.17
CA ASP A 5 -16.77 0.72 3.36
C ASP A 5 -15.38 0.27 2.89
N VAL A 6 -14.53 -0.09 3.84
CA VAL A 6 -13.18 -0.60 3.55
C VAL A 6 -13.17 -2.10 3.70
N ALA A 7 -12.81 -2.81 2.63
CA ALA A 7 -12.79 -4.27 2.65
C ALA A 7 -11.87 -4.81 1.59
N VAL A 8 -11.52 -6.09 1.73
CA VAL A 8 -10.81 -6.81 0.67
C VAL A 8 -11.72 -6.90 -0.54
N ALA A 9 -11.21 -6.57 -1.70
CA ALA A 9 -11.98 -6.62 -2.93
C ALA A 9 -12.31 -8.06 -3.31
N GLU A 10 -13.55 -8.29 -3.67
CA GLU A 10 -13.96 -9.57 -4.23
C GLU A 10 -13.55 -9.63 -5.71
N LYS A 11 -13.52 -10.83 -6.26
CA LYS A 11 -13.07 -10.99 -7.64
C LYS A 11 -13.88 -10.14 -8.62
N ASN A 12 -15.19 -10.03 -8.37
CA ASN A 12 -16.04 -9.24 -9.26
C ASN A 12 -15.80 -7.73 -9.10
N GLU A 13 -15.03 -7.31 -8.10
CA GLU A 13 -14.69 -5.90 -7.92
C GLU A 13 -13.37 -5.52 -8.57
N LEU A 14 -12.57 -6.49 -9.02
CA LEU A 14 -11.27 -6.18 -9.60
C LEU A 14 -11.36 -5.31 -10.86
N PRO A 15 -12.31 -5.53 -11.77
CA PRO A 15 -12.44 -4.61 -12.90
C PRO A 15 -12.73 -3.17 -12.48
N ALA A 16 -13.55 -2.98 -11.44
CA ALA A 16 -13.82 -1.63 -10.94
C ALA A 16 -12.57 -1.01 -10.31
N ALA A 17 -11.76 -1.81 -9.61
CA ALA A 17 -10.50 -1.31 -9.06
C ALA A 17 -9.55 -0.88 -10.19
N GLN A 18 -9.49 -1.68 -11.27
CA GLN A 18 -8.66 -1.32 -12.42
C GLN A 18 -9.14 -0.02 -13.06
N ARG A 19 -10.45 0.14 -13.23
CA ARG A 19 -11.01 1.38 -13.77
C ARG A 19 -10.71 2.57 -12.88
N PHE A 20 -10.74 2.37 -11.56
CA PHE A 20 -10.38 3.42 -10.62
C PHE A 20 -8.94 3.87 -10.85
N TYR A 21 -8.01 2.91 -10.97
CA TYR A 21 -6.61 3.25 -11.25
C TYR A 21 -6.49 4.05 -12.55
N GLU A 22 -7.21 3.61 -13.58
CA GLU A 22 -7.14 4.31 -14.88
C GLU A 22 -7.66 5.74 -14.76
N SER A 23 -8.71 5.93 -13.99
CA SER A 23 -9.27 7.27 -13.79
C SER A 23 -8.32 8.17 -13.02
N ARG A 24 -7.41 7.59 -12.21
CA ARG A 24 -6.42 8.36 -11.47
C ARG A 24 -5.13 8.58 -12.26
N GLY A 25 -5.03 8.04 -13.46
CA GLY A 25 -3.80 8.13 -14.22
C GLY A 25 -2.66 7.29 -13.67
N TYR A 26 -2.99 6.25 -12.92
CA TYR A 26 -1.97 5.39 -12.30
C TYR A 26 -1.23 4.62 -13.39
N GLY A 27 0.09 4.77 -13.43
CA GLY A 27 0.92 4.17 -14.47
C GLY A 27 1.53 2.83 -14.12
N GLY A 28 1.15 2.25 -12.99
CA GLY A 28 1.68 0.96 -12.58
C GLY A 28 1.04 -0.20 -13.31
N ALA A 29 1.44 -1.42 -12.96
CA ALA A 29 0.95 -2.63 -13.58
C ALA A 29 -0.55 -2.79 -13.34
N ALA A 30 -1.23 -3.45 -14.27
CA ALA A 30 -2.65 -3.73 -14.15
C ALA A 30 -2.91 -4.68 -12.97
N VAL A 31 -4.12 -4.58 -12.43
CA VAL A 31 -4.58 -5.50 -11.39
C VAL A 31 -4.73 -6.89 -11.98
N VAL A 32 -4.20 -7.88 -11.27
CA VAL A 32 -4.32 -9.27 -11.68
C VAL A 32 -5.02 -10.06 -10.56
N PRO A 33 -5.63 -11.22 -10.91
CA PRO A 33 -6.42 -11.96 -9.91
C PRO A 33 -5.63 -12.43 -8.69
N SER A 34 -4.31 -12.56 -8.79
CA SER A 34 -3.47 -12.99 -7.67
C SER A 34 -3.14 -11.84 -6.72
N ASP A 35 -3.43 -10.60 -7.08
CA ASP A 35 -3.19 -9.47 -6.20
C ASP A 35 -4.14 -9.50 -5.02
N PHE A 36 -3.64 -9.08 -3.85
CA PHE A 36 -4.49 -8.86 -2.70
C PHE A 36 -4.88 -7.39 -2.69
N VAL A 37 -6.12 -7.10 -3.05
CA VAL A 37 -6.60 -5.73 -3.25
C VAL A 37 -7.51 -5.35 -2.09
N VAL A 38 -7.27 -4.17 -1.52
CA VAL A 38 -8.16 -3.58 -0.52
C VAL A 38 -8.73 -2.31 -1.13
N ARG A 39 -10.04 -2.14 -1.01
CA ARG A 39 -10.70 -0.99 -1.60
C ARG A 39 -11.60 -0.30 -0.57
N ALA A 40 -11.81 0.98 -0.78
CA ALA A 40 -12.78 1.75 -0.02
C ALA A 40 -13.86 2.21 -0.98
N LYS A 41 -15.11 2.08 -0.57
CA LYS A 41 -16.27 2.48 -1.37
C LYS A 41 -17.13 3.46 -0.61
N GLU A 42 -17.59 4.46 -1.33
CA GLU A 42 -18.69 5.28 -0.90
C GLU A 42 -19.90 4.84 -1.73
N ARG A 43 -20.86 4.19 -1.06
CA ARG A 43 -21.97 3.54 -1.76
C ARG A 43 -21.38 2.51 -2.74
N ASP A 44 -21.63 2.64 -4.03
CA ASP A 44 -21.14 1.68 -5.01
C ASP A 44 -19.87 2.14 -5.72
N ARG A 45 -19.32 3.27 -5.31
CA ARG A 45 -18.17 3.87 -6.01
C ARG A 45 -16.89 3.64 -5.23
N ILE A 46 -15.87 3.12 -5.90
CA ILE A 46 -14.55 2.98 -5.31
C ILE A 46 -13.89 4.36 -5.26
N VAL A 47 -13.39 4.72 -4.08
CA VAL A 47 -12.73 6.00 -3.84
C VAL A 47 -11.29 5.87 -3.35
N CYS A 48 -10.84 4.65 -3.05
CA CYS A 48 -9.48 4.41 -2.63
C CYS A 48 -9.15 2.94 -2.88
N VAL A 49 -7.92 2.67 -3.31
CA VAL A 49 -7.43 1.30 -3.53
C VAL A 49 -5.97 1.23 -3.10
N GLY A 50 -5.58 0.09 -2.55
CA GLY A 50 -4.19 -0.29 -2.34
C GLY A 50 -4.09 -1.79 -2.47
N ARG A 51 -2.88 -2.30 -2.77
CA ARG A 51 -2.77 -3.73 -3.00
C ARG A 51 -1.39 -4.28 -2.66
N LEU A 52 -1.37 -5.58 -2.47
CA LEU A 52 -0.13 -6.35 -2.32
C LEU A 52 0.02 -7.21 -3.57
N CYS A 53 1.22 -7.24 -4.10
CA CYS A 53 1.54 -7.99 -5.30
C CYS A 53 2.76 -8.85 -5.07
N GLN A 54 2.79 -10.03 -5.68
CA GLN A 54 3.95 -10.90 -5.68
C GLN A 54 4.64 -10.75 -7.03
N GLU A 55 5.88 -10.30 -7.03
CA GLU A 55 6.62 -10.09 -8.25
C GLU A 55 8.11 -10.25 -7.98
N HIS A 56 8.79 -10.99 -8.84
CA HIS A 56 10.23 -11.25 -8.71
C HIS A 56 10.59 -11.85 -7.35
N GLY A 57 9.72 -12.70 -6.82
CA GLY A 57 9.94 -13.34 -5.53
C GLY A 57 9.77 -12.43 -4.34
N LEU A 58 9.29 -11.22 -4.53
CA LEU A 58 9.11 -10.24 -3.46
C LEU A 58 7.65 -9.90 -3.28
N LEU A 59 7.30 -9.52 -2.05
CA LEU A 59 5.98 -8.98 -1.75
C LEU A 59 6.07 -7.46 -1.80
N TRP A 60 5.23 -6.84 -2.62
CA TRP A 60 5.22 -5.39 -2.84
C TRP A 60 3.89 -4.81 -2.38
N LEU A 61 3.94 -3.72 -1.64
CA LEU A 61 2.77 -2.88 -1.43
C LEU A 61 2.83 -1.78 -2.48
N ARG A 62 1.78 -1.66 -3.30
CA ARG A 62 1.78 -0.67 -4.38
C ARG A 62 0.38 -0.19 -4.67
N GLY A 63 0.30 0.85 -5.47
CA GLY A 63 -0.97 1.30 -6.01
C GLY A 63 -1.88 1.99 -5.00
N MET A 64 -1.31 2.63 -3.97
CA MET A 64 -2.13 3.40 -3.03
C MET A 64 -2.61 4.66 -3.73
N GLN A 65 -3.90 4.72 -4.04
CA GLN A 65 -4.50 5.86 -4.73
C GLN A 65 -5.79 6.23 -4.01
N VAL A 66 -5.94 7.52 -3.73
CA VAL A 66 -7.14 8.06 -3.10
C VAL A 66 -7.73 9.11 -4.02
N ASP A 67 -9.04 9.03 -4.27
CA ASP A 67 -9.75 10.07 -5.00
C ASP A 67 -9.51 11.41 -4.28
N PRO A 68 -9.13 12.47 -5.01
CA PRO A 68 -8.82 13.76 -4.37
C PRO A 68 -9.94 14.29 -3.48
N GLN A 69 -11.19 14.01 -3.83
CA GLN A 69 -12.31 14.47 -3.00
C GLN A 69 -12.38 13.78 -1.65
N PHE A 70 -11.65 12.67 -1.50
CA PHE A 70 -11.68 11.85 -0.28
C PHE A 70 -10.36 11.83 0.45
N GLN A 71 -9.40 12.65 0.03
CA GLN A 71 -8.11 12.73 0.71
C GLN A 71 -8.25 13.45 2.05
N ARG A 72 -7.31 13.19 2.95
CA ARG A 72 -7.24 13.80 4.29
C ARG A 72 -8.43 13.44 5.18
N GLN A 73 -9.05 12.30 4.94
CA GLN A 73 -10.14 11.79 5.76
C GLN A 73 -9.78 10.48 6.45
N GLY A 74 -8.51 10.07 6.36
CA GLY A 74 -8.05 8.84 6.99
C GLY A 74 -8.36 7.58 6.22
N ILE A 75 -8.92 7.69 5.02
CA ILE A 75 -9.31 6.50 4.26
C ILE A 75 -8.08 5.71 3.81
N GLY A 76 -7.06 6.40 3.30
CA GLY A 76 -5.83 5.73 2.91
C GLY A 76 -5.19 4.99 4.08
N ALA A 77 -5.23 5.58 5.27
CA ALA A 77 -4.68 4.93 6.45
C ALA A 77 -5.47 3.67 6.82
N ARG A 78 -6.78 3.68 6.63
CA ARG A 78 -7.59 2.48 6.86
C ARG A 78 -7.24 1.37 5.88
N ILE A 79 -7.03 1.71 4.61
CA ILE A 79 -6.56 0.75 3.61
C ILE A 79 -5.21 0.20 4.04
N LEU A 80 -4.29 1.08 4.41
CA LEU A 80 -2.95 0.66 4.83
C LEU A 80 -3.02 -0.28 6.02
N GLY A 81 -3.88 0.01 6.99
CA GLY A 81 -4.06 -0.86 8.15
C GLY A 81 -4.52 -2.26 7.76
N ARG A 82 -5.43 -2.35 6.78
CA ARG A 82 -5.87 -3.68 6.35
C ARG A 82 -4.78 -4.42 5.60
N LEU A 83 -4.00 -3.71 4.80
CA LEU A 83 -2.85 -4.32 4.12
C LEU A 83 -1.80 -4.78 5.14
N ASP A 84 -1.57 -4.00 6.18
CA ASP A 84 -0.65 -4.37 7.25
C ASP A 84 -1.07 -5.68 7.90
N GLN A 85 -2.35 -5.87 8.15
CA GLN A 85 -2.85 -7.12 8.70
C GLN A 85 -2.54 -8.29 7.78
N GLU A 86 -2.74 -8.11 6.49
CA GLU A 86 -2.49 -9.19 5.54
C GLU A 86 -1.00 -9.51 5.43
N ILE A 87 -0.14 -8.49 5.45
CA ILE A 87 1.30 -8.72 5.41
C ILE A 87 1.74 -9.58 6.60
N GLY A 88 1.18 -9.32 7.77
CA GLY A 88 1.52 -10.08 8.95
C GLY A 88 2.98 -9.96 9.31
N ASN A 89 3.67 -11.07 9.39
CA ASN A 89 5.09 -11.11 9.74
C ASN A 89 5.99 -11.26 8.52
N ARG A 90 5.45 -11.07 7.33
CA ARG A 90 6.23 -11.24 6.11
C ARG A 90 7.06 -10.00 5.82
N TRP A 91 8.16 -10.21 5.11
CA TRP A 91 8.92 -9.11 4.51
C TRP A 91 8.08 -8.49 3.39
N CYS A 92 8.14 -7.17 3.28
CA CYS A 92 7.40 -6.46 2.25
C CYS A 92 8.16 -5.20 1.90
N CYS A 93 8.03 -4.74 0.66
CA CYS A 93 8.68 -3.51 0.22
C CYS A 93 7.71 -2.60 -0.50
N CYS A 94 8.09 -1.34 -0.61
CA CYS A 94 7.35 -0.36 -1.39
C CYS A 94 8.30 0.75 -1.86
N LEU A 95 7.82 1.53 -2.84
CA LEU A 95 8.60 2.62 -3.42
C LEU A 95 7.75 3.89 -3.45
N PRO A 96 7.41 4.45 -2.28
CA PRO A 96 6.59 5.65 -2.22
C PRO A 96 7.39 6.90 -2.58
N TYR A 97 6.68 7.97 -2.91
CA TYR A 97 7.30 9.29 -2.98
C TYR A 97 7.84 9.67 -1.60
N ASP A 98 8.91 10.46 -1.59
CA ASP A 98 9.63 10.77 -0.36
C ASP A 98 8.76 11.47 0.68
N HIS A 99 7.78 12.26 0.25
CA HIS A 99 6.91 12.97 1.19
C HIS A 99 5.90 12.04 1.88
N LEU A 100 5.84 10.76 1.49
CA LEU A 100 4.91 9.79 2.08
C LEU A 100 5.60 8.82 3.05
N VAL A 101 6.86 9.04 3.35
CA VAL A 101 7.62 8.12 4.21
C VAL A 101 6.92 7.94 5.57
N ASN A 102 6.49 9.03 6.18
CA ASN A 102 5.84 8.92 7.49
C ASN A 102 4.50 8.19 7.42
N PHE A 103 3.80 8.30 6.30
CA PHE A 103 2.56 7.55 6.13
C PHE A 103 2.83 6.04 6.19
N TYR A 104 3.83 5.57 5.46
CA TYR A 104 4.13 4.13 5.42
C TYR A 104 4.81 3.64 6.70
N ARG A 105 5.46 4.53 7.45
CA ARG A 105 6.01 4.16 8.75
C ARG A 105 4.93 3.66 9.70
N GLN A 106 3.71 4.12 9.54
CA GLN A 106 2.60 3.66 10.39
C GLN A 106 2.39 2.15 10.29
N ALA A 107 2.79 1.55 9.19
CA ALA A 107 2.66 0.11 8.98
C ALA A 107 4.00 -0.63 9.14
N GLY A 108 4.99 0.01 9.73
CA GLY A 108 6.26 -0.64 10.02
C GLY A 108 7.28 -0.59 8.91
N PHE A 109 7.02 0.16 7.84
CA PHE A 109 8.01 0.33 6.78
C PHE A 109 9.05 1.37 7.19
N GLU A 110 10.31 1.12 6.83
CA GLU A 110 11.40 2.06 7.07
C GLU A 110 12.22 2.23 5.80
N PRO A 111 12.77 3.42 5.56
CA PRO A 111 13.65 3.61 4.42
C PRO A 111 14.84 2.66 4.49
N ALA A 112 15.22 2.12 3.34
CA ALA A 112 16.36 1.22 3.25
C ALA A 112 17.17 1.63 2.02
N THR A 113 18.50 1.77 2.22
CA THR A 113 19.39 2.17 1.14
C THR A 113 20.47 1.14 0.84
N GLU A 114 20.63 0.16 1.73
CA GLU A 114 21.68 -0.84 1.59
C GLU A 114 21.08 -2.23 1.58
N SER A 115 21.77 -3.14 0.90
CA SER A 115 21.38 -4.55 0.89
C SER A 115 19.97 -4.78 0.35
N LEU A 116 19.58 -3.99 -0.65
CA LEU A 116 18.27 -4.15 -1.26
C LEU A 116 18.26 -5.39 -2.15
N PRO A 117 17.16 -6.16 -2.18
CA PRO A 117 17.01 -7.18 -3.20
C PRO A 117 17.18 -6.57 -4.58
N MET A 118 17.72 -7.37 -5.50
CA MET A 118 18.07 -6.86 -6.83
C MET A 118 16.87 -6.20 -7.52
N ALA A 119 15.72 -6.86 -7.51
CA ALA A 119 14.56 -6.32 -8.21
C ALA A 119 14.12 -4.97 -7.63
N LEU A 120 14.19 -4.82 -6.30
CA LEU A 120 13.84 -3.56 -5.66
C LEU A 120 14.83 -2.47 -6.02
N GLY A 121 16.13 -2.78 -5.95
CA GLY A 121 17.15 -1.80 -6.30
C GLY A 121 17.08 -1.36 -7.74
N GLU A 122 16.84 -2.29 -8.65
CA GLU A 122 16.72 -1.95 -10.07
C GLU A 122 15.51 -1.05 -10.34
N ARG A 123 14.39 -1.33 -9.71
CA ARG A 123 13.20 -0.50 -9.90
C ARG A 123 13.39 0.88 -9.28
N LEU A 124 14.03 0.94 -8.12
CA LEU A 124 14.37 2.22 -7.50
C LEU A 124 15.23 3.05 -8.46
N ASP A 125 16.30 2.43 -9.00
CA ASP A 125 17.20 3.14 -9.92
C ASP A 125 16.44 3.63 -11.14
N SER A 126 15.55 2.82 -11.68
CA SER A 126 14.76 3.20 -12.84
C SER A 126 13.90 4.43 -12.54
N TYR A 127 13.25 4.47 -11.38
CA TYR A 127 12.42 5.61 -11.01
C TYR A 127 13.27 6.87 -10.80
N LEU A 128 14.39 6.72 -10.11
CA LEU A 128 15.27 7.85 -9.85
C LEU A 128 15.86 8.41 -11.15
N SER A 129 16.19 7.53 -12.10
CA SER A 129 16.74 7.97 -13.38
C SER A 129 15.74 8.78 -14.19
N ARG A 130 14.44 8.59 -13.93
CA ARG A 130 13.39 9.37 -14.58
C ARG A 130 13.02 10.63 -13.80
N GLY A 131 13.76 10.94 -12.74
CA GLY A 131 13.53 12.15 -11.95
C GLY A 131 12.45 12.03 -10.90
N LEU A 132 11.97 10.82 -10.64
CA LEU A 132 10.97 10.62 -9.60
C LEU A 132 11.64 10.64 -8.23
N LYS A 133 10.98 11.26 -7.25
CA LYS A 133 11.53 11.38 -5.90
C LYS A 133 10.94 10.31 -5.01
N VAL A 134 11.39 9.09 -5.21
CA VAL A 134 10.91 7.95 -4.46
C VAL A 134 11.97 7.42 -3.51
N VAL A 135 11.53 6.68 -2.51
CA VAL A 135 12.37 6.07 -1.49
C VAL A 135 12.03 4.60 -1.44
N ALA A 136 13.04 3.74 -1.35
CA ALA A 136 12.78 2.34 -1.11
C ALA A 136 12.51 2.15 0.38
N MET A 137 11.39 1.53 0.70
CA MET A 137 11.04 1.22 2.08
C MET A 137 10.83 -0.28 2.22
N VAL A 138 11.25 -0.80 3.36
CA VAL A 138 11.12 -2.23 3.65
C VAL A 138 10.50 -2.40 5.01
N ARG A 139 9.71 -3.43 5.12
CA ARG A 139 9.14 -3.87 6.38
C ARG A 139 9.60 -5.30 6.63
N THR A 140 10.27 -5.50 7.74
CA THR A 140 10.75 -6.80 8.14
C THR A 140 10.07 -7.22 9.43
N VAL A 141 10.29 -8.44 9.84
CA VAL A 141 9.77 -8.89 11.14
C VAL A 141 10.29 -8.00 12.27
N GLU A 142 11.55 -7.55 12.16
CA GLU A 142 12.14 -6.73 13.20
C GLU A 142 11.62 -5.30 13.20
N SER A 143 11.23 -4.76 12.04
CA SER A 143 10.73 -3.39 11.99
C SER A 143 9.29 -3.29 12.44
N ARG A 144 8.61 -4.42 12.58
CA ARG A 144 7.26 -4.42 13.08
C ARG A 144 7.29 -4.34 14.61
N PRO A 145 6.46 -3.52 15.24
CA PRO A 145 6.42 -3.50 16.70
C PRO A 145 6.18 -4.89 17.24
N ASN A 146 7.08 -5.34 18.09
CA ASN A 146 7.02 -6.68 18.64
C ASN A 146 6.32 -6.66 19.98
N ASN A 147 5.03 -6.43 19.93
CA ASN A 147 4.26 -6.32 21.17
C ASN A 147 3.01 -7.14 21.04
N SER A 148 3.21 -8.43 20.93
CA SER A 148 2.08 -9.31 20.72
C SER A 148 0.99 -9.13 21.76
N CYS A 149 1.37 -8.79 22.97
CA CYS A 149 0.40 -8.60 24.04
C CYS A 149 -0.31 -7.26 23.96
N MET A 150 0.19 -6.32 23.16
CA MET A 150 -0.38 -4.98 23.08
C MET A 150 -0.67 -4.57 21.68
N ASP A 151 -0.48 -5.45 20.76
CA ASP A 151 -0.50 -5.07 19.36
C ASP A 151 -1.81 -4.48 18.93
N SER A 152 -2.91 -5.00 19.43
CA SER A 152 -4.19 -4.50 18.97
C SER A 152 -4.35 -3.03 19.30
N SER A 153 -3.90 -2.59 20.48
CA SER A 153 -4.03 -1.19 20.81
C SER A 153 -3.04 -0.34 20.01
N VAL A 154 -1.84 -0.85 19.76
CA VAL A 154 -0.89 -0.15 18.92
C VAL A 154 -1.43 -0.03 17.51
N LYS A 155 -1.96 -1.12 16.96
CA LYS A 155 -2.52 -1.08 15.62
C LYS A 155 -3.73 -0.18 15.52
N GLN A 156 -4.51 -0.12 16.57
CA GLN A 156 -5.67 0.77 16.58
C GLN A 156 -5.29 2.24 16.58
N SER A 157 -4.09 2.56 17.01
CA SER A 157 -3.63 3.94 16.96
C SER A 157 -3.21 4.36 15.56
N LEU A 158 -3.04 3.43 14.64
CA LEU A 158 -2.77 3.74 13.24
C LEU A 158 -4.03 4.27 12.59
N PRO A 159 -3.98 5.40 11.92
CA PRO A 159 -5.18 6.00 11.33
C PRO A 159 -5.76 5.18 10.23
#